data_45f7031042d39c392851cf7ec43549c1
#
_entry.id   45f7031042d39c392851cf7ec43549c1
#
_cell.length_a   1.000
_cell.length_b   1.000
_cell.length_c   1.000
_cell.angle_alpha   90.00
_cell.angle_beta   90.00
_cell.angle_gamma   90.00
#
_symmetry.space_group_name_H-M   'P 1'
#
loop_
_entity.id
_entity.type
_entity.pdbx_description
1 polymer ?
#
loop_
_entity_poly.entity_id
_entity_poly.type
_entity_poly.pdbx_seq_one_letter_code
_entity_poly.pdbx_strand_id
1 'polypeptide(L)'
;MDYRTLGRSGCAVSSLALGTMTFGAEAGEAEAHRQLDRFVSAGGTLVDTADVYSAGASEEIIGRWFASRPADVTGHVVLATKGRFPVDDSPNGVGLSAVHLARALDGSLRRLGLDAVDLYQLHAFDPWTPLEETLRTLDGFVRAGKIRYYGVSNFTGWQLTKTVHLAAALNVPGPVTLQPQYSLLVRETEWEIVPAALDAGVGLLPWSPLGGGWLSGKYQRDVRPAGATRLGEDPGRGMEAYDRRGTERTWRVIDVVRKIADERGVSMPEVAVAWVTARPGVTSTLLGARSLEQLETNLRAADLRLTPQETAELDAASDPRPTDYPYGELGLEQRSRDLAGGR
;
A
#
# COMPACT_ATOMS: atom_id res chain seq x y z
N MET A 1 6.89 3.81 -17.12
CA MET A 1 5.91 3.94 -16.00
C MET A 1 4.52 4.11 -16.58
N ASP A 2 3.55 3.26 -16.21
CA ASP A 2 2.14 3.40 -16.62
C ASP A 2 1.39 4.30 -15.63
N TYR A 3 0.24 4.84 -16.07
CA TYR A 3 -0.65 5.65 -15.23
C TYR A 3 -2.04 5.03 -15.14
N ARG A 4 -2.66 5.11 -13.97
CA ARG A 4 -3.99 4.56 -13.67
C ARG A 4 -4.77 5.53 -12.80
N THR A 5 -6.09 5.51 -12.89
CA THR A 5 -6.93 6.35 -12.01
C THR A 5 -6.97 5.82 -10.58
N LEU A 6 -7.07 6.72 -9.61
CA LEU A 6 -7.37 6.37 -8.21
C LEU A 6 -8.83 5.92 -8.11
N GLY A 7 -9.07 4.63 -8.30
CA GLY A 7 -10.42 4.07 -8.33
C GLY A 7 -11.31 4.80 -9.31
N ARG A 8 -12.54 5.14 -8.90
CA ARG A 8 -13.52 5.89 -9.71
C ARG A 8 -13.31 7.41 -9.71
N SER A 9 -12.12 7.88 -9.43
CA SER A 9 -11.81 9.31 -9.51
C SER A 9 -11.22 9.67 -10.87
N GLY A 10 -11.18 10.98 -11.20
CA GLY A 10 -10.46 11.49 -12.35
C GLY A 10 -8.96 11.69 -12.11
N CYS A 11 -8.45 11.39 -10.92
CA CYS A 11 -7.04 11.56 -10.56
C CYS A 11 -6.20 10.39 -11.10
N ALA A 12 -5.27 10.67 -12.00
CA ALA A 12 -4.33 9.69 -12.51
C ALA A 12 -3.02 9.69 -11.70
N VAL A 13 -2.53 8.49 -11.38
CA VAL A 13 -1.26 8.30 -10.66
C VAL A 13 -0.41 7.23 -11.35
N SER A 14 0.89 7.27 -11.12
CA SER A 14 1.82 6.24 -11.58
C SER A 14 1.49 4.86 -11.00
N SER A 15 1.73 3.81 -11.77
CA SER A 15 1.50 2.41 -11.36
C SER A 15 2.38 1.93 -10.19
N LEU A 16 3.43 2.69 -9.88
CA LEU A 16 4.27 2.55 -8.69
C LEU A 16 4.18 3.84 -7.88
N ALA A 17 4.12 3.71 -6.56
CA ALA A 17 4.11 4.81 -5.60
C ALA A 17 5.35 4.75 -4.70
N LEU A 18 5.79 5.89 -4.19
CA LEU A 18 6.86 5.96 -3.20
C LEU A 18 6.26 5.97 -1.78
N GLY A 19 6.46 4.88 -1.04
CA GLY A 19 6.15 4.79 0.38
C GLY A 19 7.31 5.31 1.23
N THR A 20 7.03 6.17 2.19
CA THR A 20 8.03 6.95 2.93
C THR A 20 8.18 6.54 4.39
N MET A 21 7.73 5.34 4.76
CA MET A 21 7.83 4.84 6.15
C MET A 21 9.28 4.78 6.68
N THR A 22 10.27 4.70 5.79
CA THR A 22 11.70 4.68 6.13
C THR A 22 12.28 6.07 6.38
N PHE A 23 11.59 7.14 5.99
CA PHE A 23 12.10 8.51 6.08
C PHE A 23 12.13 8.98 7.54
N GLY A 24 13.27 9.55 7.93
CA GLY A 24 13.52 9.95 9.31
C GLY A 24 13.88 8.81 10.26
N ALA A 25 13.93 7.57 9.77
CA ALA A 25 14.41 6.39 10.49
C ALA A 25 15.60 5.77 9.75
N GLU A 26 15.33 4.81 8.84
CA GLU A 26 16.39 4.12 8.09
C GLU A 26 16.95 4.98 6.94
N ALA A 27 16.21 5.98 6.44
CA ALA A 27 16.66 6.94 5.43
C ALA A 27 16.66 8.36 6.03
N GLY A 28 17.84 8.94 6.19
CA GLY A 28 17.97 10.33 6.61
C GLY A 28 17.49 11.32 5.53
N GLU A 29 17.32 12.60 5.87
CA GLU A 29 16.69 13.61 5.00
C GLU A 29 17.35 13.73 3.62
N ALA A 30 18.69 13.79 3.56
CA ALA A 30 19.41 13.90 2.28
C ALA A 30 19.14 12.69 1.37
N GLU A 31 19.03 11.49 1.93
CA GLU A 31 18.70 10.26 1.21
C GLU A 31 17.24 10.27 0.76
N ALA A 32 16.33 10.67 1.64
CA ALA A 32 14.91 10.78 1.35
C ALA A 32 14.66 11.77 0.19
N HIS A 33 15.32 12.94 0.19
CA HIS A 33 15.23 13.91 -0.91
C HIS A 33 15.76 13.35 -2.22
N ARG A 34 16.88 12.61 -2.22
CA ARG A 34 17.36 11.94 -3.43
C ARG A 34 16.37 10.90 -3.95
N GLN A 35 15.72 10.15 -3.06
CA GLN A 35 14.70 9.19 -3.45
C GLN A 35 13.46 9.88 -4.06
N LEU A 36 13.00 10.99 -3.47
CA LEU A 36 11.90 11.80 -4.03
C LEU A 36 12.25 12.34 -5.41
N ASP A 37 13.42 12.98 -5.55
CA ASP A 37 13.90 13.51 -6.82
C ASP A 37 13.99 12.41 -7.90
N ARG A 38 14.54 11.24 -7.53
CA ARG A 38 14.67 10.09 -8.44
C ARG A 38 13.34 9.51 -8.84
N PHE A 39 12.41 9.40 -7.88
CA PHE A 39 11.06 8.89 -8.13
C PHE A 39 10.30 9.77 -9.11
N VAL A 40 10.27 11.09 -8.88
CA VAL A 40 9.61 12.05 -9.77
C VAL A 40 10.26 12.07 -11.15
N SER A 41 11.60 12.07 -11.23
CA SER A 41 12.31 12.03 -12.52
C SER A 41 12.07 10.75 -13.31
N ALA A 42 11.67 9.65 -12.66
CA ALA A 42 11.24 8.41 -13.32
C ALA A 42 9.77 8.42 -13.78
N GLY A 43 9.06 9.53 -13.61
CA GLY A 43 7.63 9.67 -13.91
C GLY A 43 6.71 9.19 -12.80
N GLY A 44 7.24 8.99 -11.60
CA GLY A 44 6.44 8.68 -10.42
C GLY A 44 5.64 9.89 -9.94
N THR A 45 4.38 9.68 -9.56
CA THR A 45 3.49 10.78 -9.15
C THR A 45 2.88 10.60 -7.78
N LEU A 46 2.70 9.36 -7.27
CA LEU A 46 2.07 9.12 -5.97
C LEU A 46 3.13 8.95 -4.87
N VAL A 47 3.15 9.86 -3.91
CA VAL A 47 3.97 9.80 -2.70
C VAL A 47 3.07 9.54 -1.49
N ASP A 48 3.36 8.48 -0.74
CA ASP A 48 2.53 8.03 0.39
C ASP A 48 3.31 8.11 1.71
N THR A 49 2.80 8.88 2.66
CA THR A 49 3.30 9.05 4.02
C THR A 49 2.21 8.78 5.06
N ALA A 50 2.47 9.04 6.33
CA ALA A 50 1.50 9.02 7.44
C ALA A 50 1.98 9.89 8.61
N ASP A 51 1.03 10.36 9.43
CA ASP A 51 1.27 11.17 10.63
C ASP A 51 2.18 10.48 11.67
N VAL A 52 2.12 9.14 11.74
CA VAL A 52 2.91 8.34 12.69
C VAL A 52 4.29 7.90 12.18
N TYR A 53 4.59 8.11 10.89
CA TYR A 53 5.89 7.64 10.36
C TYR A 53 7.04 8.44 10.95
N SER A 54 7.92 7.74 11.68
CA SER A 54 9.01 8.35 12.45
C SER A 54 8.53 9.50 13.34
N ALA A 55 7.37 9.32 14.01
CA ALA A 55 6.73 10.33 14.86
C ALA A 55 6.50 11.70 14.16
N GLY A 56 6.16 11.67 12.87
CA GLY A 56 5.90 12.85 12.03
C GLY A 56 7.10 13.33 11.22
N ALA A 57 8.30 12.86 11.49
CA ALA A 57 9.51 13.29 10.76
C ALA A 57 9.45 12.98 9.27
N SER A 58 8.75 11.91 8.85
CA SER A 58 8.55 11.62 7.42
C SER A 58 7.79 12.76 6.72
N GLU A 59 6.71 13.28 7.31
CA GLU A 59 5.96 14.41 6.75
C GLU A 59 6.80 15.70 6.75
N GLU A 60 7.58 15.96 7.79
CA GLU A 60 8.46 17.14 7.85
C GLU A 60 9.53 17.12 6.76
N ILE A 61 10.16 15.95 6.52
CA ILE A 61 11.14 15.77 5.45
C ILE A 61 10.51 16.04 4.08
N ILE A 62 9.31 15.50 3.84
CA ILE A 62 8.56 15.72 2.60
C ILE A 62 8.20 17.20 2.45
N GLY A 63 7.75 17.86 3.53
CA GLY A 63 7.43 19.29 3.53
C GLY A 63 8.62 20.15 3.13
N ARG A 64 9.81 19.87 3.70
CA ARG A 64 11.05 20.56 3.31
C ARG A 64 11.47 20.28 1.87
N TRP A 65 11.22 19.07 1.36
CA TRP A 65 11.43 18.76 -0.05
C TRP A 65 10.51 19.61 -0.94
N PHE A 66 9.20 19.66 -0.66
CA PHE A 66 8.25 20.51 -1.39
C PHE A 66 8.67 21.99 -1.39
N ALA A 67 9.08 22.52 -0.24
CA ALA A 67 9.52 23.92 -0.10
C ALA A 67 10.84 24.22 -0.86
N SER A 68 11.67 23.20 -1.09
CA SER A 68 12.99 23.37 -1.71
C SER A 68 13.03 23.06 -3.22
N ARG A 69 11.94 22.57 -3.80
CA ARG A 69 11.85 22.22 -5.23
C ARG A 69 10.91 23.18 -5.96
N PRO A 70 11.20 23.44 -7.25
CA PRO A 70 10.32 24.31 -8.04
C PRO A 70 8.97 23.67 -8.31
N ALA A 71 7.96 24.51 -8.59
CA ALA A 71 6.56 24.06 -8.75
C ALA A 71 6.34 23.12 -9.95
N ASP A 72 7.18 23.18 -10.99
CA ASP A 72 7.14 22.26 -12.13
C ASP A 72 7.59 20.84 -11.76
N VAL A 73 8.35 20.67 -10.66
CA VAL A 73 8.70 19.35 -10.09
C VAL A 73 7.62 18.87 -9.14
N THR A 74 7.23 19.71 -8.18
CA THR A 74 6.30 19.32 -7.10
C THR A 74 4.84 19.27 -7.53
N GLY A 75 4.47 20.07 -8.53
CA GLY A 75 3.07 20.20 -9.00
C GLY A 75 2.53 18.94 -9.70
N HIS A 76 3.37 17.95 -10.02
CA HIS A 76 2.94 16.65 -10.54
C HIS A 76 2.77 15.58 -9.47
N VAL A 77 3.12 15.88 -8.22
CA VAL A 77 3.03 14.91 -7.11
C VAL A 77 1.62 14.91 -6.54
N VAL A 78 1.02 13.74 -6.52
CA VAL A 78 -0.19 13.42 -5.75
C VAL A 78 0.28 12.95 -4.38
N LEU A 79 0.05 13.76 -3.36
CA LEU A 79 0.49 13.49 -2.01
C LEU A 79 -0.59 12.81 -1.18
N ALA A 80 -0.26 11.65 -0.62
CA ALA A 80 -1.10 10.92 0.30
C ALA A 80 -0.52 10.93 1.72
N THR A 81 -1.35 11.20 2.73
CA THR A 81 -1.01 10.96 4.14
C THR A 81 -2.15 10.20 4.84
N LYS A 82 -1.91 9.79 6.09
CA LYS A 82 -2.85 8.95 6.85
C LYS A 82 -2.95 9.43 8.29
N GLY A 83 -4.14 9.19 8.90
CA GLY A 83 -4.36 9.34 10.34
C GLY A 83 -5.20 8.20 10.90
N ARG A 84 -5.05 7.89 12.15
CA ARG A 84 -5.79 6.94 13.00
C ARG A 84 -4.95 6.42 14.17
N PHE A 85 -3.67 6.11 13.93
CA PHE A 85 -2.82 5.54 14.97
C PHE A 85 -2.46 6.58 16.04
N PRO A 86 -2.00 6.16 17.22
CA PRO A 86 -1.70 7.10 18.30
C PRO A 86 -0.63 8.10 17.90
N VAL A 87 -0.92 9.39 18.10
CA VAL A 87 0.05 10.49 17.95
C VAL A 87 0.49 11.03 19.31
N ASP A 88 -0.26 10.72 20.36
CA ASP A 88 0.02 11.01 21.76
C ASP A 88 -0.72 10.01 22.68
N ASP A 89 -0.48 10.08 23.99
CA ASP A 89 -1.06 9.18 25.00
C ASP A 89 -2.45 9.64 25.49
N SER A 90 -3.04 10.68 24.91
CA SER A 90 -4.36 11.16 25.32
C SER A 90 -5.48 10.24 24.84
N PRO A 91 -6.63 10.19 25.53
CA PRO A 91 -7.78 9.38 25.12
C PRO A 91 -8.29 9.70 23.70
N ASN A 92 -8.09 10.92 23.22
CA ASN A 92 -8.44 11.38 21.88
C ASN A 92 -7.23 11.50 20.96
N GLY A 93 -6.10 10.87 21.31
CA GLY A 93 -4.89 10.80 20.49
C GLY A 93 -4.92 9.69 19.45
N VAL A 94 -6.02 8.91 19.35
CA VAL A 94 -6.15 7.72 18.52
C VAL A 94 -7.60 7.55 18.02
N GLY A 95 -7.79 6.82 16.93
CA GLY A 95 -9.11 6.42 16.42
C GLY A 95 -9.57 7.23 15.21
N LEU A 96 -10.86 7.14 14.89
CA LEU A 96 -11.45 7.78 13.71
C LEU A 96 -12.51 8.83 14.09
N SER A 97 -12.53 9.27 15.36
CA SER A 97 -13.45 10.33 15.81
C SER A 97 -13.17 11.66 15.10
N ALA A 98 -14.18 12.49 15.00
CA ALA A 98 -14.06 13.84 14.44
C ALA A 98 -12.97 14.67 15.14
N VAL A 99 -12.86 14.53 16.48
CA VAL A 99 -11.86 15.24 17.27
C VAL A 99 -10.45 14.80 16.92
N HIS A 100 -10.20 13.50 16.83
CA HIS A 100 -8.87 12.97 16.49
C HIS A 100 -8.50 13.30 15.06
N LEU A 101 -9.37 12.98 14.08
CA LEU A 101 -9.08 13.20 12.66
C LEU A 101 -8.81 14.67 12.32
N ALA A 102 -9.55 15.61 12.94
CA ALA A 102 -9.29 17.04 12.73
C ALA A 102 -7.89 17.43 13.22
N ARG A 103 -7.50 16.99 14.43
CA ARG A 103 -6.16 17.25 14.98
C ARG A 103 -5.05 16.60 14.16
N ALA A 104 -5.26 15.33 13.75
CA ALA A 104 -4.31 14.57 12.97
C ALA A 104 -4.06 15.23 11.61
N LEU A 105 -5.13 15.58 10.86
CA LEU A 105 -5.00 16.26 9.56
C LEU A 105 -4.34 17.63 9.70
N ASP A 106 -4.75 18.46 10.66
CA ASP A 106 -4.15 19.77 10.88
C ASP A 106 -2.67 19.65 11.29
N GLY A 107 -2.32 18.60 12.05
CA GLY A 107 -0.96 18.25 12.37
C GLY A 107 -0.13 17.89 11.13
N SER A 108 -0.67 17.03 10.26
CA SER A 108 -0.06 16.63 9.00
C SER A 108 0.17 17.82 8.08
N LEU A 109 -0.84 18.66 7.87
CA LEU A 109 -0.71 19.87 7.03
C LEU A 109 0.37 20.82 7.53
N ARG A 110 0.49 21.02 8.86
CA ARG A 110 1.57 21.83 9.44
C ARG A 110 2.96 21.23 9.21
N ARG A 111 3.14 19.91 9.40
CA ARG A 111 4.43 19.24 9.17
C ARG A 111 4.83 19.26 7.69
N LEU A 112 3.86 19.06 6.82
CA LEU A 112 4.04 19.14 5.37
C LEU A 112 4.25 20.56 4.86
N GLY A 113 3.82 21.59 5.61
CA GLY A 113 3.84 22.98 5.16
C GLY A 113 2.90 23.26 3.98
N LEU A 114 1.78 22.55 3.92
CA LEU A 114 0.81 22.60 2.83
C LEU A 114 -0.59 22.94 3.37
N ASP A 115 -1.41 23.59 2.54
CA ASP A 115 -2.80 23.91 2.88
C ASP A 115 -3.75 22.71 2.63
N ALA A 116 -3.34 21.77 1.79
CA ALA A 116 -4.13 20.59 1.44
C ALA A 116 -3.24 19.41 1.04
N VAL A 117 -3.78 18.19 1.17
CA VAL A 117 -3.24 16.97 0.57
C VAL A 117 -4.24 16.40 -0.44
N ASP A 118 -3.74 15.63 -1.41
CA ASP A 118 -4.61 15.06 -2.45
C ASP A 118 -5.40 13.87 -1.94
N LEU A 119 -4.75 12.97 -1.20
CA LEU A 119 -5.37 11.76 -0.67
C LEU A 119 -5.14 11.67 0.85
N TYR A 120 -6.22 11.66 1.63
CA TYR A 120 -6.16 11.38 3.07
C TYR A 120 -6.69 9.98 3.35
N GLN A 121 -5.93 9.14 4.06
CA GLN A 121 -6.31 7.76 4.27
C GLN A 121 -6.59 7.45 5.74
N LEU A 122 -7.68 6.74 6.02
CA LEU A 122 -7.93 6.13 7.32
C LEU A 122 -6.96 4.95 7.47
N HIS A 123 -5.97 5.06 8.37
CA HIS A 123 -4.84 4.13 8.44
C HIS A 123 -5.25 2.71 8.85
N ALA A 124 -6.33 2.55 9.60
CA ALA A 124 -6.99 1.29 9.93
C ALA A 124 -8.43 1.55 10.37
N PHE A 125 -9.26 0.51 10.37
CA PHE A 125 -10.61 0.56 10.90
C PHE A 125 -10.62 0.85 12.41
N ASP A 126 -11.63 1.59 12.88
CA ASP A 126 -11.87 1.86 14.29
C ASP A 126 -13.25 1.32 14.70
N PRO A 127 -13.31 0.25 15.51
CA PRO A 127 -14.59 -0.34 15.91
C PRO A 127 -15.36 0.51 16.94
N TRP A 128 -14.72 1.50 17.54
CA TRP A 128 -15.31 2.33 18.59
C TRP A 128 -15.98 3.60 18.06
N THR A 129 -15.56 4.08 16.88
CA THR A 129 -16.15 5.27 16.28
C THR A 129 -17.28 4.87 15.33
N PRO A 130 -18.49 5.45 15.47
CA PRO A 130 -19.54 5.30 14.47
C PRO A 130 -19.03 5.74 13.09
N LEU A 131 -19.17 4.87 12.10
CA LEU A 131 -18.63 5.15 10.75
C LEU A 131 -19.28 6.39 10.11
N GLU A 132 -20.53 6.69 10.49
CA GLU A 132 -21.26 7.91 10.08
C GLU A 132 -20.54 9.19 10.54
N GLU A 133 -20.01 9.21 11.75
CA GLU A 133 -19.23 10.35 12.27
C GLU A 133 -17.97 10.54 11.44
N THR A 134 -17.24 9.45 11.21
CA THR A 134 -16.01 9.45 10.39
C THR A 134 -16.28 9.97 8.99
N LEU A 135 -17.32 9.47 8.31
CA LEU A 135 -17.65 9.85 6.93
C LEU A 135 -18.08 11.31 6.82
N ARG A 136 -18.87 11.82 7.77
CA ARG A 136 -19.23 13.26 7.82
C ARG A 136 -18.03 14.15 8.07
N THR A 137 -17.08 13.69 8.88
CA THR A 137 -15.82 14.40 9.14
C THR A 137 -15.00 14.53 7.87
N LEU A 138 -14.84 13.43 7.13
CA LEU A 138 -14.12 13.42 5.85
C LEU A 138 -14.81 14.30 4.79
N ASP A 139 -16.13 14.25 4.69
CA ASP A 139 -16.90 15.19 3.81
C ASP A 139 -16.62 16.65 4.19
N GLY A 140 -16.57 16.95 5.49
CA GLY A 140 -16.17 18.27 5.99
C GLY A 140 -14.77 18.68 5.52
N PHE A 141 -13.80 17.78 5.54
CA PHE A 141 -12.44 18.05 5.05
C PHE A 141 -12.40 18.30 3.54
N VAL A 142 -13.17 17.51 2.76
CA VAL A 142 -13.30 17.73 1.30
C VAL A 142 -13.92 19.10 1.02
N ARG A 143 -15.01 19.45 1.69
CA ARG A 143 -15.71 20.75 1.52
C ARG A 143 -14.83 21.94 1.96
N ALA A 144 -14.01 21.76 2.98
CA ALA A 144 -13.05 22.77 3.43
C ALA A 144 -11.83 22.90 2.49
N GLY A 145 -11.71 22.02 1.49
CA GLY A 145 -10.58 21.98 0.56
C GLY A 145 -9.27 21.49 1.17
N LYS A 146 -9.28 20.91 2.38
CA LYS A 146 -8.10 20.35 3.04
C LYS A 146 -7.64 19.02 2.45
N ILE A 147 -8.56 18.27 1.86
CA ILE A 147 -8.26 17.04 1.11
C ILE A 147 -9.04 17.03 -0.20
N ARG A 148 -8.52 16.35 -1.24
CA ARG A 148 -9.23 16.18 -2.51
C ARG A 148 -10.02 14.89 -2.55
N TYR A 149 -9.39 13.82 -2.08
CA TYR A 149 -9.95 12.47 -2.02
C TYR A 149 -9.65 11.87 -0.66
N TYR A 150 -10.41 10.84 -0.28
CA TYR A 150 -10.00 9.99 0.82
C TYR A 150 -10.00 8.52 0.43
N GLY A 151 -9.19 7.74 1.15
CA GLY A 151 -9.09 6.30 1.05
C GLY A 151 -9.12 5.64 2.42
N VAL A 152 -9.06 4.31 2.40
CA VAL A 152 -8.94 3.50 3.60
C VAL A 152 -7.71 2.60 3.51
N SER A 153 -7.17 2.18 4.65
CA SER A 153 -6.06 1.25 4.71
C SER A 153 -6.35 0.17 5.75
N ASN A 154 -5.90 -1.05 5.50
CA ASN A 154 -6.10 -2.18 6.42
C ASN A 154 -7.57 -2.48 6.77
N PHE A 155 -8.48 -2.19 5.87
CA PHE A 155 -9.89 -2.57 5.96
C PHE A 155 -10.09 -3.95 5.34
N THR A 156 -10.96 -4.75 5.94
CA THR A 156 -11.45 -6.01 5.37
C THR A 156 -12.51 -5.76 4.29
N GLY A 157 -12.90 -6.80 3.55
CA GLY A 157 -13.92 -6.68 2.49
C GLY A 157 -15.25 -6.13 3.01
N TRP A 158 -15.75 -6.66 4.16
CA TRP A 158 -17.02 -6.18 4.75
C TRP A 158 -16.93 -4.72 5.25
N GLN A 159 -15.76 -4.30 5.79
CA GLN A 159 -15.55 -2.93 6.24
C GLN A 159 -15.54 -1.96 5.07
N LEU A 160 -14.87 -2.31 3.97
CA LEU A 160 -14.90 -1.52 2.74
C LEU A 160 -16.31 -1.40 2.19
N THR A 161 -17.02 -2.52 2.01
CA THR A 161 -18.38 -2.56 1.49
C THR A 161 -19.33 -1.72 2.35
N LYS A 162 -19.28 -1.87 3.67
CA LYS A 162 -20.06 -1.04 4.60
C LYS A 162 -19.75 0.44 4.42
N THR A 163 -18.46 0.81 4.28
CA THR A 163 -18.04 2.21 4.12
C THR A 163 -18.60 2.81 2.84
N VAL A 164 -18.49 2.11 1.72
CA VAL A 164 -18.98 2.57 0.41
C VAL A 164 -20.49 2.76 0.42
N HIS A 165 -21.24 1.77 0.89
CA HIS A 165 -22.71 1.86 0.93
C HIS A 165 -23.21 2.93 1.90
N LEU A 166 -22.55 3.07 3.05
CA LEU A 166 -22.93 4.11 4.01
C LEU A 166 -22.62 5.50 3.49
N ALA A 167 -21.49 5.71 2.81
CA ALA A 167 -21.20 6.99 2.15
C ALA A 167 -22.26 7.36 1.13
N ALA A 168 -22.68 6.40 0.30
CA ALA A 168 -23.78 6.60 -0.66
C ALA A 168 -25.11 6.93 0.05
N ALA A 169 -25.46 6.21 1.12
CA ALA A 169 -26.69 6.46 1.90
C ALA A 169 -26.69 7.84 2.58
N LEU A 170 -25.52 8.32 3.00
CA LEU A 170 -25.34 9.65 3.58
C LEU A 170 -25.20 10.76 2.54
N ASN A 171 -25.16 10.42 1.25
CA ASN A 171 -24.91 11.33 0.14
C ASN A 171 -23.63 12.16 0.32
N VAL A 172 -22.55 11.48 0.73
CA VAL A 172 -21.20 12.03 0.85
C VAL A 172 -20.23 11.28 -0.06
N PRO A 173 -19.06 11.85 -0.42
CA PRO A 173 -18.06 11.13 -1.20
C PRO A 173 -17.70 9.79 -0.56
N GLY A 174 -17.48 8.74 -1.36
CA GLY A 174 -16.96 7.44 -0.93
C GLY A 174 -15.43 7.36 -1.02
N PRO A 175 -14.81 6.32 -0.42
CA PRO A 175 -13.37 6.11 -0.53
C PRO A 175 -13.00 5.79 -1.99
N VAL A 176 -11.90 6.39 -2.48
CA VAL A 176 -11.39 6.13 -3.83
C VAL A 176 -10.32 5.04 -3.85
N THR A 177 -9.67 4.77 -2.71
CA THR A 177 -8.63 3.75 -2.59
C THR A 177 -8.79 2.89 -1.34
N LEU A 178 -8.27 1.65 -1.43
CA LEU A 178 -7.95 0.82 -0.27
C LEU A 178 -6.48 0.42 -0.34
N GLN A 179 -5.74 0.62 0.76
CA GLN A 179 -4.33 0.28 0.89
C GLN A 179 -4.16 -0.97 1.76
N PRO A 180 -4.11 -2.19 1.17
CA PRO A 180 -3.96 -3.45 1.90
C PRO A 180 -2.52 -3.96 1.86
N GLN A 181 -2.17 -4.89 2.76
CA GLN A 181 -1.00 -5.74 2.56
C GLN A 181 -1.26 -6.69 1.39
N TYR A 182 -0.40 -6.67 0.37
CA TYR A 182 -0.56 -7.56 -0.76
C TYR A 182 0.78 -7.87 -1.44
N SER A 183 1.09 -9.15 -1.57
CA SER A 183 2.31 -9.66 -2.19
C SER A 183 2.15 -11.15 -2.50
N LEU A 184 3.14 -11.77 -3.15
CA LEU A 184 3.21 -13.23 -3.32
C LEU A 184 3.17 -14.02 -1.99
N LEU A 185 3.48 -13.39 -0.86
CA LEU A 185 3.43 -14.03 0.47
C LEU A 185 2.12 -13.75 1.23
N VAL A 186 1.31 -12.80 0.76
CA VAL A 186 0.03 -12.40 1.38
C VAL A 186 -1.00 -12.28 0.27
N ARG A 187 -1.68 -13.38 -0.03
CA ARG A 187 -2.71 -13.49 -1.07
C ARG A 187 -4.13 -13.59 -0.52
N GLU A 188 -4.28 -13.68 0.79
CA GLU A 188 -5.58 -13.71 1.46
C GLU A 188 -6.41 -12.45 1.17
N THR A 189 -5.76 -11.36 0.77
CA THR A 189 -6.39 -10.15 0.22
C THR A 189 -7.31 -10.44 -0.98
N GLU A 190 -7.03 -11.50 -1.74
CA GLU A 190 -7.82 -11.90 -2.92
C GLU A 190 -9.17 -12.54 -2.56
N TRP A 191 -9.37 -12.98 -1.32
CA TRP A 191 -10.61 -13.66 -0.93
C TRP A 191 -11.80 -12.72 -0.77
N GLU A 192 -11.58 -11.54 -0.18
CA GLU A 192 -12.64 -10.58 0.13
C GLU A 192 -12.30 -9.15 -0.32
N ILE A 193 -11.05 -8.71 -0.11
CA ILE A 193 -10.69 -7.31 -0.31
C ILE A 193 -10.67 -6.96 -1.80
N VAL A 194 -10.03 -7.78 -2.62
CA VAL A 194 -9.98 -7.56 -4.08
C VAL A 194 -11.38 -7.59 -4.69
N PRO A 195 -12.25 -8.62 -4.45
CA PRO A 195 -13.61 -8.61 -4.95
C PRO A 195 -14.42 -7.38 -4.51
N ALA A 196 -14.35 -7.01 -3.23
CA ALA A 196 -15.06 -5.84 -2.71
C ALA A 196 -14.56 -4.53 -3.35
N ALA A 197 -13.25 -4.40 -3.58
CA ALA A 197 -12.68 -3.22 -4.21
C ALA A 197 -13.09 -3.11 -5.70
N LEU A 198 -13.10 -4.22 -6.42
CA LEU A 198 -13.52 -4.28 -7.83
C LEU A 198 -15.00 -3.93 -7.97
N ASP A 199 -15.86 -4.51 -7.13
CA ASP A 199 -17.31 -4.23 -7.12
C ASP A 199 -17.59 -2.75 -6.83
N ALA A 200 -16.91 -2.19 -5.84
CA ALA A 200 -17.04 -0.78 -5.45
C ALA A 200 -16.34 0.20 -6.41
N GLY A 201 -15.46 -0.29 -7.31
CA GLY A 201 -14.60 0.55 -8.15
C GLY A 201 -13.57 1.34 -7.35
N VAL A 202 -13.09 0.78 -6.23
CA VAL A 202 -12.06 1.33 -5.37
C VAL A 202 -10.71 0.79 -5.82
N GLY A 203 -9.70 1.67 -5.98
CA GLY A 203 -8.37 1.30 -6.42
C GLY A 203 -7.53 0.72 -5.28
N LEU A 204 -6.77 -0.34 -5.55
CA LEU A 204 -5.88 -0.93 -4.56
C LEU A 204 -4.49 -0.28 -4.59
N LEU A 205 -3.95 0.01 -3.42
CA LEU A 205 -2.60 0.52 -3.20
C LEU A 205 -1.80 -0.47 -2.34
N PRO A 206 -1.31 -1.60 -2.90
CA PRO A 206 -0.58 -2.62 -2.13
C PRO A 206 0.62 -2.08 -1.39
N TRP A 207 0.70 -2.33 -0.07
CA TRP A 207 1.91 -2.11 0.70
C TRP A 207 2.65 -3.42 0.98
N SER A 208 3.95 -3.34 1.25
CA SER A 208 4.87 -4.48 1.47
C SER A 208 4.92 -5.48 0.29
N PRO A 209 5.08 -5.02 -0.97
CA PRO A 209 5.11 -5.90 -2.14
C PRO A 209 6.25 -6.92 -2.10
N LEU A 210 7.31 -6.62 -1.36
CA LEU A 210 8.47 -7.50 -1.16
C LEU A 210 8.41 -8.32 0.14
N GLY A 211 7.27 -8.32 0.87
CA GLY A 211 7.11 -9.06 2.11
C GLY A 211 8.16 -8.70 3.16
N GLY A 212 8.41 -7.40 3.40
CA GLY A 212 9.45 -6.96 4.35
C GLY A 212 10.88 -7.30 3.91
N GLY A 213 11.08 -7.63 2.65
CA GLY A 213 12.37 -7.98 2.06
C GLY A 213 12.57 -9.48 1.85
N TRP A 214 11.60 -10.33 2.18
CA TRP A 214 11.65 -11.77 1.90
C TRP A 214 11.84 -12.08 0.42
N LEU A 215 11.15 -11.35 -0.44
CA LEU A 215 11.19 -11.51 -1.90
C LEU A 215 12.37 -10.78 -2.58
N SER A 216 13.35 -10.29 -1.80
CA SER A 216 14.53 -9.62 -2.35
C SER A 216 15.74 -10.56 -2.55
N GLY A 217 15.62 -11.83 -2.18
CA GLY A 217 16.69 -12.82 -2.32
C GLY A 217 17.79 -12.78 -1.25
N LYS A 218 17.71 -11.86 -0.29
CA LYS A 218 18.76 -11.68 0.75
C LYS A 218 18.69 -12.66 1.91
N TYR A 219 17.56 -13.38 2.08
CA TYR A 219 17.42 -14.38 3.14
C TYR A 219 17.63 -15.79 2.58
N GLN A 220 18.18 -16.67 3.40
CA GLN A 220 18.48 -18.04 3.04
C GLN A 220 17.67 -19.01 3.90
N ARG A 221 17.32 -20.17 3.33
CA ARG A 221 16.65 -21.26 4.04
C ARG A 221 17.52 -21.72 5.20
N ASP A 222 16.92 -21.99 6.34
CA ASP A 222 17.56 -22.48 7.58
C ASP A 222 18.67 -21.60 8.16
N VAL A 223 18.79 -20.35 7.67
CA VAL A 223 19.71 -19.35 8.20
C VAL A 223 18.93 -18.18 8.79
N ARG A 224 18.99 -18.04 10.12
CA ARG A 224 18.33 -16.91 10.79
C ARG A 224 18.98 -15.60 10.34
N PRO A 225 18.21 -14.61 9.89
CA PRO A 225 18.74 -13.34 9.43
C PRO A 225 19.58 -12.65 10.51
N ALA A 226 20.72 -12.07 10.10
CA ALA A 226 21.61 -11.29 10.95
C ALA A 226 22.17 -10.10 10.16
N GLY A 227 22.79 -9.14 10.86
CA GLY A 227 23.44 -7.97 10.26
C GLY A 227 22.47 -6.88 9.81
N ALA A 228 22.94 -5.98 8.94
CA ALA A 228 22.25 -4.76 8.51
C ALA A 228 21.09 -5.03 7.51
N THR A 229 20.18 -5.91 7.88
CA THR A 229 18.93 -6.16 7.12
C THR A 229 17.74 -5.98 8.06
N ARG A 230 16.55 -5.75 7.50
CA ARG A 230 15.34 -5.50 8.31
C ARG A 230 15.06 -6.60 9.35
N LEU A 231 15.20 -7.87 8.97
CA LEU A 231 15.03 -9.01 9.89
C LEU A 231 16.33 -9.37 10.62
N GLY A 232 17.48 -8.92 10.16
CA GLY A 232 18.75 -9.11 10.87
C GLY A 232 18.88 -8.17 12.06
N GLU A 233 18.35 -6.95 11.95
CA GLU A 233 18.27 -5.97 13.04
C GLU A 233 17.17 -6.34 14.05
N ASP A 234 16.03 -6.84 13.57
CA ASP A 234 14.92 -7.30 14.40
C ASP A 234 14.19 -8.48 13.72
N PRO A 235 14.59 -9.72 14.01
CA PRO A 235 13.96 -10.93 13.46
C PRO A 235 12.48 -11.09 13.85
N GLY A 236 12.07 -10.46 14.95
CA GLY A 236 10.68 -10.47 15.45
C GLY A 236 9.80 -9.35 14.89
N ARG A 237 10.34 -8.49 14.01
CA ARG A 237 9.67 -7.26 13.56
C ARG A 237 8.36 -7.51 12.82
N GLY A 238 7.27 -7.30 13.52
CA GLY A 238 5.92 -7.24 12.98
C GLY A 238 5.43 -8.49 12.27
N MET A 239 4.57 -8.32 11.27
CA MET A 239 3.93 -9.43 10.55
C MET A 239 4.89 -10.21 9.65
N GLU A 240 6.05 -9.66 9.31
CA GLU A 240 7.07 -10.26 8.46
C GLU A 240 8.17 -10.97 9.25
N ALA A 241 7.99 -11.15 10.56
CA ALA A 241 8.94 -11.83 11.45
C ALA A 241 9.40 -13.19 10.89
N TYR A 242 10.67 -13.52 11.14
CA TYR A 242 11.30 -14.73 10.59
C TYR A 242 10.55 -16.00 11.02
N ASP A 243 10.23 -16.14 12.30
CA ASP A 243 9.56 -17.33 12.83
C ASP A 243 8.13 -17.50 12.28
N ARG A 244 7.53 -16.42 11.81
CA ARG A 244 6.21 -16.44 11.16
C ARG A 244 6.27 -16.75 9.67
N ARG A 245 7.26 -16.18 8.97
CA ARG A 245 7.37 -16.27 7.50
C ARG A 245 8.33 -17.35 7.01
N GLY A 246 9.24 -17.86 7.83
CA GLY A 246 10.21 -18.89 7.47
C GLY A 246 9.58 -20.26 7.25
N THR A 247 8.59 -20.35 6.36
CA THR A 247 7.82 -21.56 6.06
C THR A 247 8.21 -22.18 4.70
N GLU A 248 7.92 -23.46 4.50
CA GLU A 248 8.13 -24.13 3.21
C GLU A 248 7.38 -23.43 2.05
N ARG A 249 6.19 -22.87 2.31
CA ARG A 249 5.47 -22.06 1.31
C ARG A 249 6.28 -20.85 0.91
N THR A 250 6.82 -20.10 1.86
CA THR A 250 7.64 -18.91 1.59
C THR A 250 8.87 -19.26 0.76
N TRP A 251 9.58 -20.32 1.12
CA TRP A 251 10.77 -20.74 0.40
C TRP A 251 10.46 -21.22 -1.02
N ARG A 252 9.37 -21.94 -1.22
CA ARG A 252 8.90 -22.33 -2.56
C ARG A 252 8.62 -21.10 -3.43
N VAL A 253 7.96 -20.07 -2.87
CA VAL A 253 7.72 -18.82 -3.59
C VAL A 253 9.03 -18.13 -3.95
N ILE A 254 9.98 -18.04 -3.01
CA ILE A 254 11.31 -17.44 -3.24
C ILE A 254 12.05 -18.18 -4.35
N ASP A 255 12.00 -19.51 -4.37
CA ASP A 255 12.67 -20.33 -5.37
C ASP A 255 12.10 -20.07 -6.79
N VAL A 256 10.77 -19.95 -6.93
CA VAL A 256 10.14 -19.62 -8.21
C VAL A 256 10.45 -18.19 -8.64
N VAL A 257 10.39 -17.21 -7.73
CA VAL A 257 10.77 -15.80 -8.03
C VAL A 257 12.23 -15.74 -8.50
N ARG A 258 13.14 -16.46 -7.84
CA ARG A 258 14.56 -16.52 -8.22
C ARG A 258 14.74 -17.14 -9.60
N LYS A 259 14.11 -18.29 -9.86
CA LYS A 259 14.15 -18.94 -11.18
C LYS A 259 13.78 -17.97 -12.31
N ILE A 260 12.64 -17.30 -12.17
CA ILE A 260 12.15 -16.35 -13.20
C ILE A 260 13.11 -15.14 -13.32
N ALA A 261 13.61 -14.62 -12.20
CA ALA A 261 14.56 -13.52 -12.19
C ALA A 261 15.85 -13.89 -12.95
N ASP A 262 16.42 -15.06 -12.68
CA ASP A 262 17.63 -15.58 -13.32
C ASP A 262 17.40 -15.81 -14.83
N GLU A 263 16.29 -16.44 -15.23
CA GLU A 263 15.94 -16.71 -16.63
C GLU A 263 15.73 -15.40 -17.43
N ARG A 264 15.24 -14.34 -16.79
CA ARG A 264 14.99 -13.03 -17.41
C ARG A 264 16.17 -12.07 -17.29
N GLY A 265 17.20 -12.40 -16.52
CA GLY A 265 18.34 -11.51 -16.25
C GLY A 265 17.93 -10.24 -15.49
N VAL A 266 16.92 -10.34 -14.62
CA VAL A 266 16.41 -9.22 -13.77
C VAL A 266 16.54 -9.58 -12.29
N SER A 267 16.30 -8.62 -11.39
CA SER A 267 16.33 -8.90 -9.96
C SER A 267 15.02 -9.51 -9.45
N MET A 268 15.09 -10.27 -8.35
CA MET A 268 13.92 -10.82 -7.67
C MET A 268 12.90 -9.74 -7.25
N PRO A 269 13.31 -8.55 -6.72
CA PRO A 269 12.38 -7.47 -6.46
C PRO A 269 11.58 -7.02 -7.69
N GLU A 270 12.23 -6.94 -8.87
CA GLU A 270 11.52 -6.56 -10.11
C GLU A 270 10.39 -7.55 -10.43
N VAL A 271 10.65 -8.86 -10.33
CA VAL A 271 9.64 -9.91 -10.56
C VAL A 271 8.48 -9.79 -9.55
N ALA A 272 8.78 -9.68 -8.26
CA ALA A 272 7.76 -9.62 -7.21
C ALA A 272 6.89 -8.36 -7.30
N VAL A 273 7.49 -7.19 -7.58
CA VAL A 273 6.77 -5.92 -7.75
C VAL A 273 5.95 -5.94 -9.05
N ALA A 274 6.51 -6.44 -10.16
CA ALA A 274 5.78 -6.55 -11.42
C ALA A 274 4.55 -7.44 -11.27
N TRP A 275 4.68 -8.58 -10.55
CA TRP A 275 3.56 -9.49 -10.31
C TRP A 275 2.40 -8.78 -9.58
N VAL A 276 2.65 -8.13 -8.44
CA VAL A 276 1.57 -7.48 -7.67
C VAL A 276 0.99 -6.27 -8.41
N THR A 277 1.82 -5.52 -9.13
CA THR A 277 1.39 -4.35 -9.91
C THR A 277 0.46 -4.74 -11.07
N ALA A 278 0.59 -5.95 -11.59
CA ALA A 278 -0.27 -6.48 -12.66
C ALA A 278 -1.58 -7.10 -12.15
N ARG A 279 -1.81 -7.20 -10.83
CA ARG A 279 -3.04 -7.82 -10.28
C ARG A 279 -4.28 -6.98 -10.51
N PRO A 280 -5.45 -7.63 -10.68
CA PRO A 280 -6.72 -6.93 -10.84
C PRO A 280 -7.00 -5.92 -9.72
N GLY A 281 -7.48 -4.74 -10.06
CA GLY A 281 -7.83 -3.67 -9.12
C GLY A 281 -6.64 -2.90 -8.56
N VAL A 282 -5.39 -3.32 -8.78
CA VAL A 282 -4.21 -2.59 -8.33
C VAL A 282 -4.03 -1.31 -9.16
N THR A 283 -4.11 -0.19 -8.48
CA THR A 283 -3.85 1.14 -9.07
C THR A 283 -2.36 1.48 -9.01
N SER A 284 -1.75 1.40 -7.83
CA SER A 284 -0.36 1.79 -7.63
C SER A 284 0.27 1.00 -6.48
N THR A 285 1.41 0.37 -6.74
CA THR A 285 2.12 -0.45 -5.74
C THR A 285 3.11 0.40 -4.96
N LEU A 286 3.02 0.38 -3.62
CA LEU A 286 3.91 1.16 -2.75
C LEU A 286 5.30 0.53 -2.65
N LEU A 287 6.29 1.27 -3.12
CA LEU A 287 7.71 0.92 -3.00
C LEU A 287 8.28 1.50 -1.71
N GLY A 288 8.87 0.67 -0.87
CA GLY A 288 9.70 1.10 0.25
C GLY A 288 11.18 0.87 -0.07
N ALA A 289 12.04 1.83 0.25
CA ALA A 289 13.49 1.71 0.09
C ALA A 289 14.24 2.37 1.25
N ARG A 290 15.39 1.79 1.64
CA ARG A 290 16.34 2.37 2.60
C ARG A 290 17.44 3.17 1.91
N SER A 291 17.62 2.95 0.61
CA SER A 291 18.63 3.62 -0.21
C SER A 291 18.12 3.88 -1.62
N LEU A 292 18.73 4.84 -2.29
CA LEU A 292 18.45 5.17 -3.68
C LEU A 292 18.63 3.96 -4.60
N GLU A 293 19.67 3.15 -4.39
CA GLU A 293 19.93 1.93 -5.16
C GLU A 293 18.76 0.93 -5.08
N GLN A 294 18.20 0.73 -3.87
CA GLN A 294 17.03 -0.13 -3.70
C GLN A 294 15.81 0.44 -4.43
N LEU A 295 15.60 1.76 -4.35
CA LEU A 295 14.52 2.41 -5.08
C LEU A 295 14.68 2.23 -6.59
N GLU A 296 15.87 2.45 -7.13
CA GLU A 296 16.16 2.28 -8.55
C GLU A 296 15.92 0.84 -9.03
N THR A 297 16.33 -0.13 -8.23
CA THR A 297 16.04 -1.55 -8.49
C THR A 297 14.53 -1.79 -8.55
N ASN A 298 13.78 -1.31 -7.56
CA ASN A 298 12.33 -1.50 -7.51
C ASN A 298 11.60 -0.77 -8.66
N LEU A 299 12.08 0.41 -9.07
CA LEU A 299 11.49 1.18 -10.16
C LEU A 299 11.56 0.47 -11.52
N ARG A 300 12.60 -0.37 -11.76
CA ARG A 300 12.70 -1.16 -13.01
C ARG A 300 11.54 -2.13 -13.21
N ALA A 301 10.84 -2.51 -12.13
CA ALA A 301 9.62 -3.31 -12.23
C ALA A 301 8.51 -2.66 -13.08
N ALA A 302 8.54 -1.33 -13.24
CA ALA A 302 7.58 -0.62 -14.10
C ALA A 302 7.60 -1.08 -15.55
N ASP A 303 8.75 -1.54 -16.03
CA ASP A 303 8.97 -1.92 -17.42
C ASP A 303 8.93 -3.46 -17.61
N LEU A 304 8.94 -4.24 -16.53
CA LEU A 304 8.86 -5.69 -16.57
C LEU A 304 7.41 -6.17 -16.81
N ARG A 305 7.23 -6.95 -17.85
CA ARG A 305 5.97 -7.66 -18.13
C ARG A 305 6.20 -9.15 -18.02
N LEU A 306 5.54 -9.77 -17.04
CA LEU A 306 5.54 -11.23 -16.89
C LEU A 306 4.68 -11.87 -17.96
N THR A 307 5.12 -12.99 -18.49
CA THR A 307 4.31 -13.81 -19.40
C THR A 307 3.17 -14.49 -18.65
N PRO A 308 2.12 -14.98 -19.34
CA PRO A 308 1.06 -15.77 -18.72
C PRO A 308 1.60 -17.03 -18.00
N GLN A 309 2.64 -17.66 -18.54
CA GLN A 309 3.26 -18.84 -17.93
C GLN A 309 3.99 -18.48 -16.62
N GLU A 310 4.83 -17.44 -16.61
CA GLU A 310 5.53 -16.96 -15.40
C GLU A 310 4.53 -16.55 -14.32
N THR A 311 3.44 -15.87 -14.71
CA THR A 311 2.37 -15.50 -13.80
C THR A 311 1.70 -16.73 -13.19
N ALA A 312 1.39 -17.74 -14.00
CA ALA A 312 0.79 -18.99 -13.53
C ALA A 312 1.72 -19.77 -12.58
N GLU A 313 3.03 -19.81 -12.86
CA GLU A 313 4.02 -20.44 -11.97
C GLU A 313 4.08 -19.71 -10.60
N LEU A 314 4.10 -18.37 -10.59
CA LEU A 314 4.07 -17.57 -9.38
C LEU A 314 2.75 -17.74 -8.62
N ASP A 315 1.63 -17.78 -9.32
CA ASP A 315 0.29 -17.97 -8.73
C ASP A 315 0.20 -19.34 -8.05
N ALA A 316 0.65 -20.41 -8.72
CA ALA A 316 0.64 -21.77 -8.18
C ALA A 316 1.57 -21.91 -6.95
N ALA A 317 2.76 -21.29 -6.99
CA ALA A 317 3.71 -21.36 -5.88
C ALA A 317 3.21 -20.59 -4.64
N SER A 318 2.53 -19.47 -4.84
CA SER A 318 2.09 -18.55 -3.81
C SER A 318 0.66 -18.78 -3.31
N ASP A 319 -0.08 -19.71 -3.92
CA ASP A 319 -1.45 -20.04 -3.54
C ASP A 319 -1.54 -20.36 -2.03
N PRO A 320 -2.33 -19.63 -1.25
CA PRO A 320 -2.51 -19.88 0.18
C PRO A 320 -3.30 -21.15 0.47
N ARG A 321 -3.99 -21.75 -0.55
CA ARG A 321 -4.75 -23.00 -0.48
C ARG A 321 -5.67 -23.07 0.74
N PRO A 322 -6.72 -22.26 0.79
CA PRO A 322 -7.70 -22.39 1.84
C PRO A 322 -8.34 -23.78 1.77
N THR A 323 -8.34 -24.52 2.88
CA THR A 323 -8.78 -25.92 2.91
C THR A 323 -10.22 -26.06 3.37
N ASP A 324 -10.80 -25.03 3.97
CA ASP A 324 -12.09 -25.12 4.65
C ASP A 324 -13.04 -24.00 4.22
N TYR A 325 -14.32 -24.14 4.61
CA TYR A 325 -15.35 -23.14 4.41
C TYR A 325 -14.94 -21.78 5.05
N PRO A 326 -15.25 -20.64 4.42
CA PRO A 326 -16.01 -20.47 3.17
C PRO A 326 -15.14 -20.40 1.90
N TYR A 327 -13.82 -20.42 2.00
CA TYR A 327 -12.90 -20.15 0.88
C TYR A 327 -12.28 -21.42 0.28
N GLY A 328 -12.46 -22.56 0.91
CA GLY A 328 -12.08 -23.86 0.36
C GLY A 328 -13.02 -24.31 -0.76
N GLU A 329 -12.69 -25.46 -1.39
CA GLU A 329 -13.36 -26.00 -2.59
C GLU A 329 -14.89 -26.07 -2.42
N LEU A 330 -15.37 -26.66 -1.32
CA LEU A 330 -16.82 -26.75 -1.04
C LEU A 330 -17.51 -25.38 -0.97
N GLY A 331 -16.87 -24.39 -0.37
CA GLY A 331 -17.44 -23.05 -0.27
C GLY A 331 -17.46 -22.32 -1.63
N LEU A 332 -16.47 -22.60 -2.47
CA LEU A 332 -16.43 -22.08 -3.85
C LEU A 332 -17.49 -22.74 -4.72
N GLU A 333 -17.66 -24.06 -4.65
CA GLU A 333 -18.70 -24.79 -5.39
C GLU A 333 -20.10 -24.30 -5.06
N GLN A 334 -20.41 -24.05 -3.77
CA GLN A 334 -21.72 -23.54 -3.35
C GLN A 334 -22.05 -22.15 -3.91
N ARG A 335 -21.01 -21.36 -4.27
CA ARG A 335 -21.16 -20.02 -4.84
C ARG A 335 -20.97 -19.98 -6.35
N SER A 336 -20.53 -21.07 -6.93
CA SER A 336 -20.36 -21.22 -8.38
C SER A 336 -21.69 -21.45 -9.05
N ARG A 337 -21.88 -20.85 -10.21
CA ARG A 337 -23.01 -21.11 -11.09
C ARG A 337 -22.56 -21.06 -12.53
N ASP A 338 -22.61 -22.20 -13.18
CA ASP A 338 -22.36 -22.29 -14.61
C ASP A 338 -23.63 -21.93 -15.39
N LEU A 339 -23.53 -21.01 -16.32
CA LEU A 339 -24.58 -20.68 -17.25
C LEU A 339 -24.23 -21.26 -18.62
N ALA A 340 -25.14 -22.06 -19.18
CA ALA A 340 -25.00 -22.56 -20.54
C ALA A 340 -24.88 -21.39 -21.53
N GLY A 341 -23.77 -21.34 -22.27
CA GLY A 341 -23.47 -20.23 -23.18
C GLY A 341 -22.55 -19.12 -22.60
N GLY A 342 -22.09 -19.25 -21.35
CA GLY A 342 -21.20 -18.26 -20.70
C GLY A 342 -21.91 -16.93 -20.37
N ARG A 343 -21.08 -15.94 -20.01
CA ARG A 343 -21.53 -14.54 -19.86
C ARG A 343 -21.52 -13.85 -21.21
#